data_c412b7e6abfbd10fe6a8606318f821d8
#
_entry.id   c412b7e6abfbd10fe6a8606318f821d8
#
_cell.length_a   1.000
_cell.length_b   1.000
_cell.length_c   1.000
_cell.angle_alpha   90.00
_cell.angle_beta   90.00
_cell.angle_gamma   90.00
#
_symmetry.space_group_name_H-M   'P 1'
#
loop_
_entity.id
_entity.type
_entity.pdbx_description
1 polymer ?
#
loop_
_entity_poly.entity_id
_entity_poly.type
_entity_poly.pdbx_seq_one_letter_code
_entity_poly.pdbx_strand_id
1 'polypeptide(L)'
;SIRLINFPRDIYIDYSEHVLSLLKKKSPKLYGAKGFQKINAAHTVGSRIEYEDNMGRFGDSNIDFLADIIEEVFMIRVDDYAYVNTKGFRSIVDLFGGVEINVPVRMKYDDPTQDLYIDLQPGLQTLNGEQSEWFVRFRQGYDKNGEFKNYSDEFRKENQNEFLKAFFKQHINLKNLGKVDELSKLIGENIRTSIIGVQKISEYINLLRKSLNKNYTQQSEIIECADSIIDGVYFNKIRSE
;
A
#
# COMPACT_ATOMS: atom_id res chain seq x y z
N SER A 1 11.88 -14.34 -11.35
CA SER A 1 10.69 -14.39 -10.51
C SER A 1 10.33 -12.97 -10.08
N ILE A 2 9.03 -12.68 -9.89
CA ILE A 2 8.58 -11.48 -9.21
C ILE A 2 8.05 -11.91 -7.86
N ARG A 3 8.48 -11.20 -6.82
CA ARG A 3 7.98 -11.39 -5.46
C ARG A 3 7.15 -10.17 -5.06
N LEU A 4 5.95 -10.40 -4.54
CA LEU A 4 5.12 -9.38 -3.89
C LEU A 4 5.33 -9.52 -2.39
N ILE A 5 6.01 -8.56 -1.79
CA ILE A 5 6.29 -8.56 -0.35
C ILE A 5 5.40 -7.54 0.33
N ASN A 6 4.57 -7.98 1.25
CA ASN A 6 3.73 -7.11 2.07
C ASN A 6 4.40 -6.82 3.41
N PHE A 7 4.59 -5.54 3.69
CA PHE A 7 5.08 -5.05 4.97
C PHE A 7 3.90 -4.77 5.91
N PRO A 8 3.81 -5.46 7.07
CA PRO A 8 2.85 -5.09 8.10
C PRO A 8 3.01 -3.63 8.51
N ARG A 9 1.90 -2.89 8.54
CA ARG A 9 1.89 -1.44 8.81
C ARG A 9 2.40 -1.05 10.21
N ASP A 10 2.35 -1.98 11.14
CA ASP A 10 2.68 -1.76 12.55
C ASP A 10 4.09 -2.26 12.93
N ILE A 11 4.96 -2.53 11.93
CA ILE A 11 6.36 -2.90 12.18
C ILE A 11 7.03 -1.81 12.99
N TYR A 12 7.68 -2.24 14.10
CA TYR A 12 8.47 -1.36 14.96
C TYR A 12 9.76 -0.95 14.27
N ILE A 13 10.01 0.35 14.22
CA ILE A 13 11.25 0.95 13.71
C ILE A 13 11.99 1.58 14.88
N ASP A 14 13.21 1.12 15.09
CA ASP A 14 14.13 1.67 16.09
C ASP A 14 14.92 2.80 15.45
N TYR A 15 14.39 4.02 15.53
CA TYR A 15 15.03 5.19 14.95
C TYR A 15 16.34 5.53 15.69
N SER A 16 17.36 5.93 14.95
CA SER A 16 18.62 6.42 15.50
C SER A 16 18.40 7.62 16.45
N GLU A 17 19.33 7.83 17.40
CA GLU A 17 19.30 8.98 18.31
C GLU A 17 19.26 10.33 17.55
N HIS A 18 19.91 10.39 16.39
CA HIS A 18 19.88 11.57 15.53
C HIS A 18 18.47 11.87 15.04
N VAL A 19 17.77 10.89 14.48
CA VAL A 19 16.38 11.02 14.01
C VAL A 19 15.45 11.41 15.16
N LEU A 20 15.58 10.75 16.32
CA LEU A 20 14.78 11.05 17.50
C LEU A 20 15.01 12.50 18.00
N SER A 21 16.26 12.96 18.01
CA SER A 21 16.62 14.33 18.39
C SER A 21 16.02 15.37 17.44
N LEU A 22 16.13 15.15 16.12
CA LEU A 22 15.53 16.01 15.11
C LEU A 22 14.00 16.04 15.23
N LEU A 23 13.37 14.89 15.41
CA LEU A 23 11.91 14.79 15.53
C LEU A 23 11.43 15.51 16.79
N LYS A 24 12.13 15.33 17.92
CA LYS A 24 11.83 16.03 19.18
C LYS A 24 11.93 17.55 19.01
N LYS A 25 12.92 18.02 18.26
CA LYS A 25 13.13 19.46 18.00
C LYS A 25 12.12 20.03 17.01
N LYS A 26 11.92 19.37 15.84
CA LYS A 26 11.09 19.91 14.74
C LYS A 26 9.60 19.58 14.89
N SER A 27 9.24 18.47 15.55
CA SER A 27 7.85 18.04 15.74
C SER A 27 7.61 17.36 17.08
N PRO A 28 7.65 18.08 18.21
CA PRO A 28 7.46 17.51 19.57
C PRO A 28 6.12 16.75 19.70
N LYS A 29 5.07 17.23 19.01
CA LYS A 29 3.75 16.57 19.00
C LYS A 29 3.79 15.18 18.39
N LEU A 30 4.52 15.00 17.29
CA LEU A 30 4.67 13.68 16.67
C LEU A 30 5.58 12.79 17.51
N TYR A 31 6.68 13.34 18.04
CA TYR A 31 7.58 12.62 18.94
C TYR A 31 6.86 12.05 20.17
N GLY A 32 5.89 12.78 20.74
CA GLY A 32 5.04 12.32 21.84
C GLY A 32 3.83 11.48 21.43
N ALA A 33 3.59 11.29 20.14
CA ALA A 33 2.44 10.54 19.68
C ALA A 33 2.67 9.03 19.81
N LYS A 34 1.68 8.32 20.36
CA LYS A 34 1.75 6.85 20.44
C LYS A 34 1.86 6.24 19.04
N GLY A 35 2.84 5.34 18.87
CA GLY A 35 3.03 4.61 17.62
C GLY A 35 3.76 5.39 16.52
N PHE A 36 4.45 6.49 16.80
CA PHE A 36 5.27 7.19 15.80
C PHE A 36 6.43 6.32 15.27
N GLN A 37 6.79 5.28 16.01
CA GLN A 37 7.79 4.28 15.61
C GLN A 37 7.22 3.14 14.76
N LYS A 38 5.98 3.20 14.32
CA LYS A 38 5.45 2.26 13.34
C LYS A 38 5.93 2.62 11.93
N ILE A 39 6.25 1.62 11.11
CA ILE A 39 6.71 1.86 9.72
C ILE A 39 5.71 2.71 8.93
N ASN A 40 4.41 2.60 9.21
CA ASN A 40 3.40 3.44 8.55
C ASN A 40 3.48 4.92 8.93
N ALA A 41 4.19 5.28 10.01
CA ALA A 41 4.45 6.65 10.40
C ALA A 41 5.76 7.20 9.79
N ALA A 42 6.65 6.34 9.29
CA ALA A 42 7.98 6.75 8.78
C ALA A 42 7.88 7.83 7.71
N HIS A 43 6.92 7.71 6.78
CA HIS A 43 6.63 8.73 5.80
C HIS A 43 6.36 10.11 6.42
N THR A 44 5.59 10.18 7.51
CA THR A 44 5.31 11.42 8.23
C THR A 44 6.53 11.90 9.01
N VAL A 45 7.30 10.99 9.60
CA VAL A 45 8.54 11.32 10.31
C VAL A 45 9.52 11.99 9.35
N GLY A 46 9.80 11.39 8.19
CA GLY A 46 10.68 11.96 7.15
C GLY A 46 10.30 13.39 6.76
N SER A 47 9.00 13.63 6.56
CA SER A 47 8.47 14.97 6.29
C SER A 47 8.76 15.95 7.42
N ARG A 48 8.52 15.54 8.67
CA ARG A 48 8.64 16.43 9.83
C ARG A 48 10.08 16.76 10.21
N ILE A 49 11.01 15.86 9.94
CA ILE A 49 12.44 16.15 10.13
C ILE A 49 13.07 16.83 8.92
N GLU A 50 12.33 16.99 7.81
CA GLU A 50 12.86 17.49 6.52
C GLU A 50 14.07 16.68 6.09
N TYR A 51 13.87 15.35 6.01
CA TYR A 51 14.94 14.40 5.74
C TYR A 51 15.68 14.76 4.45
N GLU A 52 17.03 14.87 4.54
CA GLU A 52 17.92 15.28 3.45
C GLU A 52 17.51 16.58 2.72
N ASP A 53 16.76 17.46 3.39
CA ASP A 53 16.29 18.75 2.86
C ASP A 53 15.64 18.64 1.46
N ASN A 54 14.93 17.53 1.20
CA ASN A 54 14.37 17.14 -0.11
C ASN A 54 15.41 16.97 -1.25
N MET A 55 16.67 16.73 -0.92
CA MET A 55 17.76 16.48 -1.87
C MET A 55 18.15 15.02 -1.99
N GLY A 56 17.41 14.13 -1.34
CA GLY A 56 17.60 12.68 -1.44
C GLY A 56 17.30 12.14 -2.84
N ARG A 57 17.47 10.82 -2.99
CA ARG A 57 17.37 10.09 -4.28
C ARG A 57 16.07 10.37 -5.04
N PHE A 58 14.96 10.54 -4.35
CA PHE A 58 13.65 10.80 -4.95
C PHE A 58 13.22 12.27 -4.86
N GLY A 59 14.00 13.12 -4.17
CA GLY A 59 13.70 14.52 -4.00
C GLY A 59 12.45 14.80 -3.16
N ASP A 60 12.08 13.88 -2.27
CA ASP A 60 10.91 13.94 -1.41
C ASP A 60 11.26 13.33 -0.04
N SER A 61 11.45 14.18 0.97
CA SER A 61 11.85 13.76 2.32
C SER A 61 11.00 12.63 2.90
N ASN A 62 9.73 12.57 2.53
CA ASN A 62 8.81 11.52 2.99
C ASN A 62 9.21 10.15 2.42
N ILE A 63 9.47 10.16 1.12
CA ILE A 63 9.74 8.95 0.34
C ILE A 63 11.19 8.51 0.57
N ASP A 64 12.13 9.45 0.54
CA ASP A 64 13.55 9.16 0.76
C ASP A 64 13.75 8.51 2.13
N PHE A 65 13.16 9.08 3.19
CA PHE A 65 13.24 8.50 4.53
C PHE A 65 12.61 7.11 4.63
N LEU A 66 11.42 6.92 4.05
CA LEU A 66 10.76 5.62 4.07
C LEU A 66 11.54 4.58 3.26
N ALA A 67 12.13 4.96 2.12
CA ALA A 67 12.95 4.07 1.30
C ALA A 67 14.20 3.62 2.07
N ASP A 68 14.90 4.54 2.71
CA ASP A 68 16.10 4.22 3.49
C ASP A 68 15.79 3.31 4.68
N ILE A 69 14.66 3.55 5.38
CA ILE A 69 14.18 2.63 6.44
C ILE A 69 13.89 1.24 5.87
N ILE A 70 13.26 1.14 4.71
CA ILE A 70 12.98 -0.16 4.08
C ILE A 70 14.29 -0.84 3.69
N GLU A 71 15.24 -0.12 3.10
CA GLU A 71 16.55 -0.65 2.73
C GLU A 71 17.35 -1.13 3.95
N GLU A 72 17.38 -0.34 5.02
CA GLU A 72 18.10 -0.66 6.25
C GLU A 72 17.49 -1.88 6.97
N VAL A 73 16.18 -1.88 7.14
CA VAL A 73 15.49 -2.90 7.95
C VAL A 73 15.36 -4.24 7.22
N PHE A 74 15.16 -4.21 5.91
CA PHE A 74 14.89 -5.44 5.12
C PHE A 74 16.04 -5.84 4.21
N MET A 75 17.14 -5.08 4.18
CA MET A 75 18.32 -5.36 3.34
C MET A 75 17.96 -5.50 1.84
N ILE A 76 17.00 -4.73 1.39
CA ILE A 76 16.56 -4.69 -0.02
C ILE A 76 16.78 -3.28 -0.57
N ARG A 77 17.07 -3.19 -1.87
CA ARG A 77 17.23 -1.90 -2.54
C ARG A 77 15.91 -1.42 -3.10
N VAL A 78 15.61 -0.12 -2.91
CA VAL A 78 14.45 0.56 -3.48
C VAL A 78 14.91 1.38 -4.69
N ASP A 79 14.67 0.89 -5.90
CA ASP A 79 15.05 1.59 -7.13
C ASP A 79 14.02 2.62 -7.57
N ASP A 80 12.73 2.31 -7.36
CA ASP A 80 11.61 3.15 -7.74
C ASP A 80 10.45 3.06 -6.75
N TYR A 81 9.60 4.07 -6.76
CA TYR A 81 8.40 4.09 -5.95
C TYR A 81 7.15 4.52 -6.72
N ALA A 82 6.01 4.11 -6.23
CA ALA A 82 4.71 4.67 -6.58
C ALA A 82 3.88 4.87 -5.31
N TYR A 83 3.61 6.12 -4.98
CA TYR A 83 2.70 6.49 -3.91
C TYR A 83 1.35 6.82 -4.51
N VAL A 84 0.32 6.11 -4.06
CA VAL A 84 -1.05 6.25 -4.57
C VAL A 84 -1.98 6.48 -3.38
N ASN A 85 -2.64 7.64 -3.34
CA ASN A 85 -3.68 7.86 -2.36
C ASN A 85 -5.02 7.23 -2.82
N THR A 86 -6.03 7.27 -1.97
CA THR A 86 -7.33 6.65 -2.25
C THR A 86 -7.98 7.16 -3.53
N LYS A 87 -7.90 8.46 -3.81
CA LYS A 87 -8.45 9.04 -5.05
C LYS A 87 -7.70 8.53 -6.28
N GLY A 88 -6.36 8.49 -6.22
CA GLY A 88 -5.52 7.94 -7.28
C GLY A 88 -5.83 6.47 -7.54
N PHE A 89 -6.01 5.67 -6.48
CA PHE A 89 -6.40 4.27 -6.59
C PHE A 89 -7.72 4.11 -7.34
N ARG A 90 -8.78 4.83 -6.92
CA ARG A 90 -10.08 4.83 -7.62
C ARG A 90 -9.92 5.20 -9.10
N SER A 91 -9.19 6.30 -9.38
CA SER A 91 -8.99 6.78 -10.76
C SER A 91 -8.23 5.78 -11.64
N ILE A 92 -7.23 5.08 -11.10
CA ILE A 92 -6.53 4.02 -11.83
C ILE A 92 -7.50 2.89 -12.19
N VAL A 93 -8.27 2.40 -11.23
CA VAL A 93 -9.22 1.31 -11.45
C VAL A 93 -10.27 1.70 -12.49
N ASP A 94 -10.83 2.91 -12.39
CA ASP A 94 -11.83 3.41 -13.33
C ASP A 94 -11.25 3.61 -14.75
N LEU A 95 -10.02 4.11 -14.87
CA LEU A 95 -9.30 4.21 -16.15
C LEU A 95 -9.22 2.85 -16.85
N PHE A 96 -9.01 1.78 -16.12
CA PHE A 96 -8.96 0.42 -16.67
C PHE A 96 -10.32 -0.25 -16.83
N GLY A 97 -11.41 0.39 -16.40
CA GLY A 97 -12.78 -0.12 -16.56
C GLY A 97 -13.25 -1.05 -15.45
N GLY A 98 -12.62 -0.98 -14.28
CA GLY A 98 -12.93 -1.81 -13.12
C GLY A 98 -12.13 -3.12 -13.08
N VAL A 99 -12.41 -3.93 -12.05
CA VAL A 99 -11.77 -5.24 -11.84
C VAL A 99 -12.83 -6.30 -11.59
N GLU A 100 -12.84 -7.35 -12.39
CA GLU A 100 -13.66 -8.52 -12.13
C GLU A 100 -13.02 -9.36 -11.03
N ILE A 101 -13.74 -9.54 -9.92
CA ILE A 101 -13.25 -10.25 -8.75
C ILE A 101 -14.40 -10.95 -8.01
N ASN A 102 -14.09 -12.08 -7.38
CA ASN A 102 -15.05 -12.75 -6.51
C ASN A 102 -15.01 -12.13 -5.11
N VAL A 103 -16.09 -11.52 -4.67
CA VAL A 103 -16.27 -11.00 -3.31
C VAL A 103 -16.61 -12.20 -2.39
N PRO A 104 -15.75 -12.53 -1.41
CA PRO A 104 -15.86 -13.79 -0.68
C PRO A 104 -17.02 -13.81 0.32
N VAL A 105 -17.41 -12.65 0.85
CA VAL A 105 -18.44 -12.51 1.88
C VAL A 105 -19.29 -11.28 1.62
N ARG A 106 -20.45 -11.18 2.27
CA ARG A 106 -21.19 -9.93 2.34
C ARG A 106 -20.33 -8.87 3.06
N MET A 107 -20.04 -7.77 2.39
CA MET A 107 -19.29 -6.65 2.95
C MET A 107 -20.23 -5.47 3.12
N LYS A 108 -20.70 -5.22 4.35
CA LYS A 108 -21.52 -4.06 4.70
C LYS A 108 -20.98 -3.39 5.95
N TYR A 109 -20.49 -2.17 5.79
CA TYR A 109 -19.90 -1.40 6.88
C TYR A 109 -20.04 0.09 6.63
N ASP A 110 -20.47 0.83 7.63
CA ASP A 110 -20.63 2.28 7.57
C ASP A 110 -19.71 2.93 8.62
N ASP A 111 -18.81 3.79 8.17
CA ASP A 111 -17.94 4.62 9.01
C ASP A 111 -18.01 6.09 8.56
N PRO A 112 -18.97 6.86 9.10
CA PRO A 112 -19.13 8.28 8.76
C PRO A 112 -17.88 9.13 9.08
N THR A 113 -17.04 8.69 10.03
CA THR A 113 -15.84 9.45 10.42
C THR A 113 -14.77 9.40 9.37
N GLN A 114 -14.77 8.37 8.52
CA GLN A 114 -13.85 8.17 7.42
C GLN A 114 -14.52 8.35 6.04
N ASP A 115 -15.76 8.79 6.00
CA ASP A 115 -16.58 8.87 4.79
C ASP A 115 -16.53 7.55 3.99
N LEU A 116 -16.73 6.44 4.70
CA LEU A 116 -16.63 5.09 4.16
C LEU A 116 -17.94 4.34 4.32
N TYR A 117 -18.60 4.04 3.21
CA TYR A 117 -19.87 3.33 3.14
C TYR A 117 -19.74 2.11 2.25
N ILE A 118 -19.42 0.96 2.84
CA ILE A 118 -19.19 -0.29 2.10
C ILE A 118 -20.50 -1.05 1.94
N ASP A 119 -20.83 -1.44 0.71
CA ASP A 119 -22.00 -2.28 0.40
C ASP A 119 -21.71 -3.18 -0.83
N LEU A 120 -21.07 -4.34 -0.61
CA LEU A 120 -20.81 -5.34 -1.64
C LEU A 120 -21.50 -6.66 -1.34
N GLN A 121 -22.19 -7.20 -2.35
CA GLN A 121 -22.74 -8.55 -2.27
C GLN A 121 -21.63 -9.60 -2.51
N PRO A 122 -21.74 -10.81 -1.95
CA PRO A 122 -20.83 -11.90 -2.29
C PRO A 122 -21.02 -12.37 -3.74
N GLY A 123 -19.96 -12.88 -4.34
CA GLY A 123 -19.97 -13.45 -5.68
C GLY A 123 -19.10 -12.70 -6.68
N LEU A 124 -19.03 -13.22 -7.90
CA LEU A 124 -18.25 -12.65 -9.00
C LEU A 124 -18.91 -11.36 -9.51
N GLN A 125 -18.19 -10.27 -9.54
CA GLN A 125 -18.68 -8.98 -10.01
C GLN A 125 -17.53 -8.07 -10.47
N THR A 126 -17.82 -7.11 -11.34
CA THR A 126 -16.85 -6.08 -11.73
C THR A 126 -16.98 -4.89 -10.80
N LEU A 127 -15.92 -4.61 -10.04
CA LEU A 127 -15.84 -3.49 -9.12
C LEU A 127 -15.26 -2.26 -9.82
N ASN A 128 -15.95 -1.13 -9.75
CA ASN A 128 -15.38 0.17 -10.14
C ASN A 128 -14.37 0.67 -9.10
N GLY A 129 -13.80 1.87 -9.29
CA GLY A 129 -12.79 2.42 -8.39
C GLY A 129 -13.26 2.54 -6.94
N GLU A 130 -14.47 3.01 -6.70
CA GLU A 130 -15.04 3.14 -5.36
C GLU A 130 -15.31 1.79 -4.72
N GLN A 131 -15.94 0.88 -5.43
CA GLN A 131 -16.22 -0.48 -4.97
C GLN A 131 -14.93 -1.27 -4.70
N SER A 132 -13.91 -1.04 -5.51
CA SER A 132 -12.58 -1.62 -5.32
C SER A 132 -11.91 -1.11 -4.03
N GLU A 133 -12.06 0.18 -3.72
CA GLU A 133 -11.62 0.70 -2.42
C GLU A 133 -12.35 0.05 -1.27
N TRP A 134 -13.65 -0.12 -1.35
CA TRP A 134 -14.43 -0.83 -0.35
C TRP A 134 -13.89 -2.24 -0.10
N PHE A 135 -13.64 -2.97 -1.18
CA PHE A 135 -13.12 -4.34 -1.14
C PHE A 135 -11.77 -4.43 -0.43
N VAL A 136 -10.80 -3.57 -0.77
CA VAL A 136 -9.45 -3.60 -0.18
C VAL A 136 -9.36 -2.99 1.22
N ARG A 137 -10.37 -2.21 1.65
CA ARG A 137 -10.43 -1.62 2.99
C ARG A 137 -11.25 -2.43 3.98
N PHE A 138 -12.12 -3.33 3.50
CA PHE A 138 -13.02 -4.09 4.36
C PHE A 138 -12.26 -4.98 5.34
N ARG A 139 -12.58 -4.87 6.63
CA ARG A 139 -12.03 -5.71 7.71
C ARG A 139 -13.08 -6.11 8.75
N GLN A 140 -14.22 -5.45 8.75
CA GLN A 140 -15.32 -5.69 9.69
C GLN A 140 -16.62 -5.18 9.09
N GLY A 141 -17.74 -5.72 9.54
CA GLY A 141 -19.04 -5.28 9.09
C GLY A 141 -20.11 -6.32 9.34
N TYR A 142 -21.29 -6.08 8.78
CA TYR A 142 -22.44 -6.94 8.95
C TYR A 142 -22.47 -8.04 7.88
N ASP A 143 -22.67 -9.27 8.31
CA ASP A 143 -22.84 -10.40 7.41
C ASP A 143 -24.27 -10.44 6.80
N LYS A 144 -24.54 -11.48 6.00
CA LYS A 144 -25.85 -11.70 5.35
C LYS A 144 -27.02 -11.87 6.34
N ASN A 145 -26.73 -12.20 7.60
CA ASN A 145 -27.73 -12.37 8.67
C ASN A 145 -27.90 -11.09 9.50
N GLY A 146 -27.13 -10.03 9.22
CA GLY A 146 -27.12 -8.80 10.00
C GLY A 146 -26.27 -8.89 11.27
N GLU A 147 -25.43 -9.93 11.43
CA GLU A 147 -24.51 -10.06 12.55
C GLU A 147 -23.21 -9.32 12.27
N PHE A 148 -22.75 -8.52 13.24
CA PHE A 148 -21.49 -7.82 13.12
C PHE A 148 -20.31 -8.78 13.31
N LYS A 149 -19.37 -8.81 12.34
CA LYS A 149 -18.18 -9.64 12.34
C LYS A 149 -16.92 -8.80 12.13
N ASN A 150 -15.90 -9.14 12.89
CA ASN A 150 -14.52 -8.68 12.64
C ASN A 150 -13.78 -9.80 11.90
N TYR A 151 -13.38 -9.52 10.65
CA TYR A 151 -12.73 -10.49 9.77
C TYR A 151 -11.21 -10.52 9.90
N SER A 152 -10.62 -9.73 10.78
CA SER A 152 -9.18 -9.60 11.02
C SER A 152 -8.40 -8.79 9.96
N ASP A 153 -7.14 -8.51 10.30
CA ASP A 153 -6.22 -7.81 9.39
C ASP A 153 -5.68 -8.73 8.29
N GLU A 154 -5.56 -10.04 8.57
CA GLU A 154 -5.17 -11.04 7.57
C GLU A 154 -6.17 -11.09 6.42
N PHE A 155 -7.47 -11.14 6.71
CA PHE A 155 -8.52 -11.13 5.69
C PHE A 155 -8.43 -9.90 4.78
N ARG A 156 -8.15 -8.72 5.36
CA ARG A 156 -7.94 -7.51 4.55
C ARG A 156 -6.71 -7.63 3.66
N LYS A 157 -5.59 -8.15 4.16
CA LYS A 157 -4.37 -8.38 3.38
C LYS A 157 -4.59 -9.38 2.26
N GLU A 158 -5.34 -10.46 2.52
CA GLU A 158 -5.74 -11.42 1.49
C GLU A 158 -6.55 -10.75 0.38
N ASN A 159 -7.56 -9.95 0.74
CA ASN A 159 -8.36 -9.20 -0.24
C ASN A 159 -7.48 -8.23 -1.06
N GLN A 160 -6.53 -7.53 -0.44
CA GLN A 160 -5.60 -6.66 -1.14
C GLN A 160 -4.72 -7.44 -2.13
N ASN A 161 -4.21 -8.60 -1.74
CA ASN A 161 -3.41 -9.45 -2.60
C ASN A 161 -4.22 -10.00 -3.78
N GLU A 162 -5.42 -10.50 -3.51
CA GLU A 162 -6.31 -11.01 -4.56
C GLU A 162 -6.72 -9.90 -5.53
N PHE A 163 -6.98 -8.69 -5.02
CA PHE A 163 -7.26 -7.53 -5.86
C PHE A 163 -6.08 -7.20 -6.79
N LEU A 164 -4.85 -7.10 -6.25
CA LEU A 164 -3.66 -6.81 -7.06
C LEU A 164 -3.42 -7.88 -8.12
N LYS A 165 -3.55 -9.16 -7.77
CA LYS A 165 -3.43 -10.26 -8.73
C LYS A 165 -4.49 -10.18 -9.83
N ALA A 166 -5.76 -9.93 -9.47
CA ALA A 166 -6.85 -9.79 -10.40
C ALA A 166 -6.63 -8.59 -11.34
N PHE A 167 -6.28 -7.42 -10.78
CA PHE A 167 -6.00 -6.22 -11.53
C PHE A 167 -4.86 -6.43 -12.55
N PHE A 168 -3.72 -6.95 -12.10
CA PHE A 168 -2.59 -7.18 -13.00
C PHE A 168 -2.91 -8.21 -14.08
N LYS A 169 -3.57 -9.30 -13.73
CA LYS A 169 -3.97 -10.34 -14.69
C LYS A 169 -4.91 -9.81 -15.78
N GLN A 170 -5.84 -8.94 -15.42
CA GLN A 170 -6.83 -8.41 -16.36
C GLN A 170 -6.29 -7.27 -17.21
N HIS A 171 -5.43 -6.42 -16.64
CA HIS A 171 -5.07 -5.14 -17.23
C HIS A 171 -3.65 -5.03 -17.75
N ILE A 172 -2.70 -5.85 -17.26
CA ILE A 172 -1.32 -5.87 -17.76
C ILE A 172 -1.23 -6.73 -19.03
N ASN A 173 -1.75 -6.19 -20.13
CA ASN A 173 -1.76 -6.83 -21.43
C ASN A 173 -1.50 -5.82 -22.57
N LEU A 174 -1.25 -6.32 -23.79
CA LEU A 174 -0.93 -5.48 -24.95
C LEU A 174 -2.05 -4.50 -25.33
N LYS A 175 -3.32 -4.86 -25.07
CA LYS A 175 -4.47 -4.02 -25.42
C LYS A 175 -4.50 -2.73 -24.58
N ASN A 176 -3.95 -2.77 -23.38
CA ASN A 176 -3.95 -1.65 -22.45
C ASN A 176 -2.68 -0.78 -22.54
N LEU A 177 -1.72 -1.11 -23.42
CA LEU A 177 -0.54 -0.24 -23.64
C LEU A 177 -0.95 1.17 -24.11
N GLY A 178 -2.05 1.31 -24.84
CA GLY A 178 -2.59 2.62 -25.22
C GLY A 178 -3.04 3.49 -24.05
N LYS A 179 -3.28 2.92 -22.86
CA LYS A 179 -3.67 3.66 -21.65
C LYS A 179 -2.48 4.25 -20.89
N VAL A 180 -1.24 4.00 -21.33
CA VAL A 180 -0.04 4.54 -20.65
C VAL A 180 -0.03 6.06 -20.63
N ASP A 181 -0.45 6.70 -21.73
CA ASP A 181 -0.53 8.16 -21.77
C ASP A 181 -1.60 8.71 -20.84
N GLU A 182 -2.73 8.02 -20.73
CA GLU A 182 -3.81 8.40 -19.80
C GLU A 182 -3.39 8.17 -18.36
N LEU A 183 -2.70 7.05 -18.08
CA LEU A 183 -2.12 6.77 -16.75
C LEU A 183 -1.09 7.85 -16.37
N SER A 184 -0.25 8.28 -17.33
CA SER A 184 0.72 9.36 -17.10
C SER A 184 0.06 10.69 -16.73
N LYS A 185 -1.14 10.97 -17.23
CA LYS A 185 -1.92 12.17 -16.88
C LYS A 185 -2.51 12.13 -15.47
N LEU A 186 -2.68 10.95 -14.88
CA LEU A 186 -3.14 10.80 -13.49
C LEU A 186 -2.03 11.07 -12.47
N ILE A 187 -0.76 11.14 -12.93
CA ILE A 187 0.38 11.46 -12.06
C ILE A 187 0.29 12.95 -11.69
N GLY A 188 0.33 13.23 -10.39
CA GLY A 188 0.20 14.59 -9.85
C GLY A 188 -0.22 14.54 -8.37
N GLU A 189 -1.30 15.21 -8.01
CA GLU A 189 -1.73 15.33 -6.61
C GLU A 189 -2.08 13.98 -5.94
N ASN A 190 -2.59 13.02 -6.71
CA ASN A 190 -3.11 11.75 -6.20
C ASN A 190 -2.17 10.56 -6.41
N ILE A 191 -1.18 10.72 -7.29
CA ILE A 191 -0.17 9.70 -7.59
C ILE A 191 1.18 10.41 -7.69
N ARG A 192 2.12 10.01 -6.84
CA ARG A 192 3.52 10.45 -6.92
C ARG A 192 4.37 9.23 -7.21
N THR A 193 5.30 9.34 -8.14
CA THR A 193 6.12 8.21 -8.56
C THR A 193 7.43 8.67 -9.18
N SER A 194 8.48 7.88 -9.04
CA SER A 194 9.73 8.01 -9.81
C SER A 194 9.63 7.34 -11.18
N ILE A 195 8.55 6.57 -11.44
CA ILE A 195 8.29 5.90 -12.73
C ILE A 195 7.63 6.91 -13.66
N ILE A 196 8.44 7.80 -14.26
CA ILE A 196 7.96 8.90 -15.11
C ILE A 196 8.28 8.61 -16.57
N GLY A 197 7.35 8.99 -17.45
CA GLY A 197 7.49 8.86 -18.90
C GLY A 197 7.06 7.50 -19.44
N VAL A 198 6.57 7.53 -20.69
CA VAL A 198 5.98 6.36 -21.37
C VAL A 198 6.97 5.20 -21.48
N GLN A 199 8.26 5.48 -21.69
CA GLN A 199 9.27 4.45 -21.80
C GLN A 199 9.41 3.66 -20.50
N LYS A 200 9.63 4.33 -19.37
CA LYS A 200 9.81 3.68 -18.05
C LYS A 200 8.56 2.93 -17.62
N ILE A 201 7.39 3.51 -17.81
CA ILE A 201 6.10 2.85 -17.56
C ILE A 201 5.97 1.59 -18.42
N SER A 202 6.31 1.68 -19.70
CA SER A 202 6.27 0.52 -20.62
C SER A 202 7.24 -0.59 -20.23
N GLU A 203 8.42 -0.25 -19.72
CA GLU A 203 9.40 -1.21 -19.19
C GLU A 203 8.81 -1.98 -18.01
N TYR A 204 8.19 -1.29 -17.02
CA TYR A 204 7.52 -1.93 -15.89
C TYR A 204 6.34 -2.79 -16.32
N ILE A 205 5.50 -2.32 -17.25
CA ILE A 205 4.40 -3.12 -17.81
C ILE A 205 4.94 -4.39 -18.46
N ASN A 206 6.01 -4.30 -19.24
CA ASN A 206 6.64 -5.47 -19.87
C ASN A 206 7.23 -6.44 -18.84
N LEU A 207 7.79 -5.94 -17.76
CA LEU A 207 8.34 -6.72 -16.66
C LEU A 207 7.23 -7.50 -15.94
N LEU A 208 6.14 -6.81 -15.59
CA LEU A 208 4.94 -7.41 -15.00
C LEU A 208 4.32 -8.45 -15.95
N ARG A 209 4.18 -8.13 -17.24
CA ARG A 209 3.65 -9.08 -18.23
C ARG A 209 4.48 -10.35 -18.34
N LYS A 210 5.82 -10.23 -18.35
CA LYS A 210 6.71 -11.40 -18.36
C LYS A 210 6.49 -12.27 -17.11
N SER A 211 6.23 -11.66 -15.96
CA SER A 211 5.99 -12.38 -14.71
C SER A 211 4.64 -13.09 -14.64
N LEU A 212 3.63 -12.57 -15.36
CA LEU A 212 2.30 -13.17 -15.44
C LEU A 212 2.22 -14.35 -16.42
N ASN A 213 3.22 -14.52 -17.29
CA ASN A 213 3.33 -15.69 -18.15
C ASN A 213 3.67 -16.94 -17.34
N LYS A 214 3.13 -18.10 -17.79
CA LYS A 214 3.14 -19.42 -17.08
C LYS A 214 4.49 -19.92 -16.55
N ASN A 215 5.61 -19.29 -16.92
CA ASN A 215 6.95 -19.71 -16.52
C ASN A 215 7.53 -18.95 -15.32
N TYR A 216 6.80 -17.99 -14.74
CA TYR A 216 7.24 -17.24 -13.58
C TYR A 216 6.37 -17.53 -12.37
N THR A 217 6.99 -18.00 -11.30
CA THR A 217 6.32 -18.21 -10.02
C THR A 217 6.07 -16.84 -9.39
N GLN A 218 4.80 -16.48 -9.22
CA GLN A 218 4.43 -15.36 -8.34
C GLN A 218 4.44 -15.87 -6.91
N GLN A 219 5.33 -15.33 -6.11
CA GLN A 219 5.33 -15.56 -4.66
C GLN A 219 4.82 -14.30 -3.99
N SER A 220 3.77 -14.43 -3.20
CA SER A 220 3.32 -13.39 -2.28
C SER A 220 3.78 -13.77 -0.89
N GLU A 221 4.62 -12.94 -0.31
CA GLU A 221 5.19 -13.15 1.02
C GLU A 221 4.69 -12.03 1.95
N ILE A 222 4.32 -12.42 3.15
CA ILE A 222 4.07 -11.46 4.25
C ILE A 222 5.26 -11.59 5.18
N ILE A 223 5.87 -10.48 5.54
CA ILE A 223 6.98 -10.47 6.51
C ILE A 223 6.46 -11.03 7.84
N GLU A 224 7.08 -12.11 8.30
CA GLU A 224 6.76 -12.72 9.58
C GLU A 224 7.21 -11.81 10.73
N CYS A 225 6.27 -11.51 11.60
CA CYS A 225 6.50 -10.67 12.77
C CYS A 225 5.98 -11.36 14.03
N ALA A 226 6.56 -11.01 15.15
CA ALA A 226 6.03 -11.32 16.47
C ALA A 226 5.24 -10.11 17.01
N ASP A 227 4.12 -10.36 17.63
CA ASP A 227 3.35 -9.34 18.32
C ASP A 227 4.11 -8.83 19.55
N SER A 228 4.13 -7.53 19.76
CA SER A 228 4.82 -6.89 20.88
C SER A 228 4.04 -5.69 21.38
N ILE A 229 4.03 -5.47 22.68
CA ILE A 229 3.48 -4.26 23.30
C ILE A 229 4.64 -3.49 23.93
N ILE A 230 4.88 -2.26 23.45
CA ILE A 230 5.90 -1.36 23.94
C ILE A 230 5.19 -0.09 24.42
N ASP A 231 5.37 0.28 25.69
CA ASP A 231 4.72 1.45 26.32
C ASP A 231 3.20 1.52 26.11
N GLY A 232 2.55 0.34 26.15
CA GLY A 232 1.10 0.20 25.95
C GLY A 232 0.65 0.40 24.51
N VAL A 233 1.56 0.33 23.54
CA VAL A 233 1.28 0.40 22.09
C VAL A 233 1.62 -0.93 21.45
N TYR A 234 0.71 -1.43 20.62
CA TYR A 234 0.92 -2.65 19.82
C TYR A 234 1.86 -2.39 18.65
N PHE A 235 2.84 -3.30 18.47
CA PHE A 235 3.76 -3.33 17.34
C PHE A 235 3.95 -4.75 16.80
N ASN A 236 4.36 -4.83 15.56
CA ASN A 236 4.93 -6.04 14.97
C ASN A 236 6.46 -5.94 15.02
N LYS A 237 7.12 -6.86 15.69
CA LYS A 237 8.60 -6.98 15.66
C LYS A 237 9.01 -8.03 14.63
N ILE A 238 9.93 -7.69 13.75
CA ILE A 238 10.55 -8.63 12.82
C ILE A 238 11.27 -9.69 13.67
N ARG A 239 11.04 -10.97 13.35
CA ARG A 239 11.78 -12.05 14.00
C ARG A 239 13.22 -11.99 13.49
N SER A 240 14.17 -11.71 14.38
CA SER A 240 15.59 -12.01 14.13
C SER A 240 15.76 -13.52 14.23
N GLU A 241 16.28 -14.14 13.17
CA GLU A 241 16.79 -15.51 13.27
C GLU A 241 17.93 -15.63 14.27
#